data_058bcb4717cadd18950719196b96f159
#
_entry.id   058bcb4717cadd18950719196b96f159
#
_cell.length_a   1.000
_cell.length_b   1.000
_cell.length_c   1.000
_cell.angle_alpha   90.00
_cell.angle_beta   90.00
_cell.angle_gamma   90.00
#
_symmetry.space_group_name_H-M   'P 1'
#
loop_
_entity.id
_entity.type
_entity.pdbx_description
1 polymer ?
#
loop_
_entity_poly.entity_id
_entity_poly.type
_entity_poly.pdbx_seq_one_letter_code
_entity_poly.pdbx_strand_id
1 'polypeptide(L)'
;LDSISVLLGISKNRGYEGECSMKLESVAREGFDLLKIEPIYEIKNNKTLINTSKLLYEVVKLMKSGVGIDEIACAAQRTLAEALSKIAINTAKAYNTKIIGVTGGVFYNEYISKVVKETLTNEGYTYIQHKQTCPGDGSVSMGQCAIAGWKTQE
;
A
#
# COMPACT_ATOMS: atom_id res chain seq x y z
N LEU A 1 3.78 -4.41 -6.05
CA LEU A 1 3.74 -3.29 -7.00
C LEU A 1 4.74 -3.51 -8.14
N ASP A 2 5.98 -3.90 -7.86
CA ASP A 2 7.01 -4.13 -8.88
C ASP A 2 6.56 -5.11 -9.95
N SER A 3 5.95 -6.25 -9.56
CA SER A 3 5.42 -7.24 -10.50
C SER A 3 4.35 -6.65 -11.42
N ILE A 4 3.50 -5.76 -10.92
CA ILE A 4 2.48 -5.05 -11.72
C ILE A 4 3.16 -4.11 -12.71
N SER A 5 4.15 -3.34 -12.27
CA SER A 5 4.93 -2.45 -13.12
C SER A 5 5.60 -3.19 -14.30
N VAL A 6 6.15 -4.37 -14.01
CA VAL A 6 6.77 -5.22 -15.05
C VAL A 6 5.73 -5.80 -16.00
N LEU A 7 4.61 -6.32 -15.48
CA LEU A 7 3.51 -6.86 -16.30
C LEU A 7 2.94 -5.81 -17.25
N LEU A 8 2.78 -4.59 -16.76
CA LEU A 8 2.28 -3.46 -17.57
C LEU A 8 3.32 -2.89 -18.55
N GLY A 9 4.54 -3.42 -18.57
CA GLY A 9 5.62 -2.94 -19.44
C GLY A 9 6.19 -1.58 -19.04
N ILE A 10 5.84 -1.06 -17.86
CA ILE A 10 6.30 0.24 -17.35
C ILE A 10 7.78 0.19 -16.97
N SER A 11 8.23 -0.92 -16.38
CA SER A 11 9.62 -1.11 -15.97
C SER A 11 10.11 -2.50 -16.37
N LYS A 12 11.24 -2.56 -17.07
CA LYS A 12 11.85 -3.84 -17.47
C LYS A 12 13.00 -4.23 -16.55
N ASN A 13 13.69 -3.25 -16.00
CA ASN A 13 14.86 -3.42 -15.15
C ASN A 13 14.70 -2.55 -13.91
N ARG A 14 15.40 -2.92 -12.84
CA ARG A 14 15.48 -2.17 -11.60
C ARG A 14 16.91 -1.68 -11.38
N GLY A 15 17.13 -0.38 -11.42
CA GLY A 15 18.41 0.26 -11.13
C GLY A 15 18.62 0.55 -9.64
N TYR A 16 17.52 0.75 -8.90
CA TYR A 16 17.52 1.00 -7.45
C TYR A 16 16.25 0.46 -6.81
N GLU A 17 16.23 0.36 -5.49
CA GLU A 17 15.09 -0.15 -4.73
C GLU A 17 13.88 0.79 -4.83
N GLY A 18 12.70 0.23 -5.12
CA GLY A 18 11.45 0.98 -5.27
C GLY A 18 11.23 1.60 -6.65
N GLU A 19 12.21 1.56 -7.58
CA GLU A 19 12.07 2.18 -8.90
C GLU A 19 10.82 1.74 -9.65
N CYS A 20 10.55 0.43 -9.67
CA CYS A 20 9.41 -0.11 -10.41
C CYS A 20 8.07 0.39 -9.85
N SER A 21 7.94 0.44 -8.53
CA SER A 21 6.73 0.93 -7.86
C SER A 21 6.57 2.44 -7.99
N MET A 22 7.65 3.23 -7.99
CA MET A 22 7.62 4.67 -8.26
C MET A 22 7.17 4.97 -9.69
N LYS A 23 7.68 4.21 -10.68
CA LYS A 23 7.24 4.34 -12.06
C LYS A 23 5.77 3.94 -12.22
N LEU A 24 5.31 2.90 -11.52
CA LEU A 24 3.90 2.50 -11.51
C LEU A 24 3.02 3.64 -10.99
N GLU A 25 3.43 4.29 -9.89
CA GLU A 25 2.72 5.44 -9.33
C GLU A 25 2.64 6.61 -10.31
N SER A 26 3.75 6.91 -11.00
CA SER A 26 3.79 8.03 -11.96
C SER A 26 2.88 7.84 -13.18
N VAL A 27 2.60 6.59 -13.56
CA VAL A 27 1.71 6.26 -14.67
C VAL A 27 0.24 6.26 -14.24
N ALA A 28 -0.05 5.95 -12.98
CA ALA A 28 -1.41 5.96 -12.46
C ALA A 28 -1.99 7.37 -12.46
N ARG A 29 -3.18 7.55 -13.04
CA ARG A 29 -3.89 8.81 -13.04
C ARG A 29 -4.94 8.85 -11.95
N GLU A 30 -4.90 9.84 -11.08
CA GLU A 30 -5.85 10.01 -9.98
C GLU A 30 -7.31 10.19 -10.43
N GLY A 31 -7.57 10.54 -11.66
CA GLY A 31 -8.92 10.83 -12.16
C GLY A 31 -9.69 9.63 -12.73
N PHE A 32 -9.07 8.47 -12.89
CA PHE A 32 -9.70 7.29 -13.48
C PHE A 32 -10.16 6.26 -12.43
N ASP A 33 -11.01 6.71 -11.52
CA ASP A 33 -11.55 5.88 -10.43
C ASP A 33 -12.67 4.93 -10.86
N LEU A 34 -12.92 4.76 -12.12
CA LEU A 34 -14.03 3.97 -12.64
C LEU A 34 -13.73 2.46 -12.67
N LEU A 35 -12.44 2.11 -12.82
CA LEU A 35 -12.03 0.72 -12.85
C LEU A 35 -11.87 0.16 -11.44
N LYS A 36 -12.64 -0.87 -11.10
CA LYS A 36 -12.54 -1.56 -9.82
C LYS A 36 -12.05 -2.99 -10.01
N ILE A 37 -11.06 -3.37 -9.22
CA ILE A 37 -10.62 -4.75 -9.06
C ILE A 37 -11.02 -5.18 -7.66
N GLU A 38 -11.84 -6.23 -7.55
CA GLU A 38 -12.27 -6.72 -6.24
C GLU A 38 -11.13 -7.50 -5.55
N PRO A 39 -10.71 -7.11 -4.34
CA PRO A 39 -9.68 -7.84 -3.62
C PRO A 39 -10.20 -9.19 -3.15
N ILE A 40 -9.37 -10.22 -3.28
CA ILE A 40 -9.69 -11.56 -2.80
C ILE A 40 -8.89 -11.82 -1.53
N TYR A 41 -9.59 -12.18 -0.47
CA TYR A 41 -9.01 -12.51 0.81
C TYR A 41 -8.97 -14.02 1.03
N GLU A 42 -7.94 -14.47 1.70
CA GLU A 42 -7.76 -15.84 2.16
C GLU A 42 -7.54 -15.85 3.67
N ILE A 43 -8.08 -16.87 4.33
CA ILE A 43 -7.80 -17.09 5.76
C ILE A 43 -6.81 -18.24 5.86
N LYS A 44 -5.62 -17.96 6.40
CA LYS A 44 -4.59 -18.96 6.66
C LYS A 44 -4.01 -18.78 8.05
N ASN A 45 -3.98 -19.86 8.83
CA ASN A 45 -3.47 -19.83 10.21
C ASN A 45 -4.13 -18.70 11.06
N ASN A 46 -5.44 -18.56 10.96
CA ASN A 46 -6.23 -17.51 11.62
C ASN A 46 -5.82 -16.07 11.28
N LYS A 47 -5.17 -15.87 10.13
CA LYS A 47 -4.78 -14.56 9.58
C LYS A 47 -5.48 -14.31 8.26
N THR A 48 -5.97 -13.09 8.07
CA THR A 48 -6.52 -12.65 6.79
C THR A 48 -5.38 -12.19 5.90
N LEU A 49 -5.29 -12.76 4.72
CA LEU A 49 -4.29 -12.46 3.70
C LEU A 49 -4.97 -11.92 2.44
N ILE A 50 -4.30 -11.02 1.73
CA ILE A 50 -4.71 -10.61 0.40
C ILE A 50 -4.11 -11.57 -0.62
N ASN A 51 -4.95 -12.16 -1.47
CA ASN A 51 -4.45 -13.00 -2.56
C ASN A 51 -3.89 -12.15 -3.70
N THR A 52 -2.61 -11.83 -3.60
CA THR A 52 -1.90 -11.01 -4.60
C THR A 52 -1.76 -11.70 -5.96
N SER A 53 -1.75 -13.04 -6.00
CA SER A 53 -1.70 -13.79 -7.27
C SER A 53 -2.98 -13.58 -8.08
N LYS A 54 -4.13 -13.53 -7.42
CA LYS A 54 -5.40 -13.22 -8.09
C LYS A 54 -5.48 -11.77 -8.54
N LEU A 55 -4.92 -10.83 -7.77
CA LEU A 55 -4.79 -9.45 -8.23
C LEU A 55 -3.96 -9.37 -9.53
N LEU A 56 -2.81 -10.06 -9.59
CA LEU A 56 -1.99 -10.12 -10.79
C LEU A 56 -2.73 -10.77 -11.97
N TYR A 57 -3.52 -11.80 -11.71
CA TYR A 57 -4.35 -12.44 -12.74
C TYR A 57 -5.37 -11.47 -13.33
N GLU A 58 -6.08 -10.68 -12.50
CA GLU A 58 -7.02 -9.66 -12.97
C GLU A 58 -6.31 -8.54 -13.75
N VAL A 59 -5.12 -8.12 -13.34
CA VAL A 59 -4.29 -7.17 -14.10
C VAL A 59 -4.02 -7.71 -15.51
N VAL A 60 -3.58 -8.97 -15.64
CA VAL A 60 -3.32 -9.59 -16.95
C VAL A 60 -4.58 -9.68 -17.80
N LYS A 61 -5.71 -9.98 -17.20
CA LYS A 61 -7.00 -10.07 -17.88
C LYS A 61 -7.45 -8.71 -18.41
N LEU A 62 -7.30 -7.65 -17.63
CA LEU A 62 -7.61 -6.28 -18.04
C LEU A 62 -6.69 -5.81 -19.18
N MET A 63 -5.39 -6.12 -19.10
CA MET A 63 -4.46 -5.86 -20.21
C MET A 63 -4.92 -6.53 -21.52
N LYS A 64 -5.32 -7.80 -21.45
CA LYS A 64 -5.81 -8.53 -22.62
C LYS A 64 -7.13 -7.99 -23.17
N SER A 65 -7.91 -7.32 -22.36
CA SER A 65 -9.15 -6.66 -22.76
C SER A 65 -8.93 -5.26 -23.34
N GLY A 66 -7.67 -4.79 -23.42
CA GLY A 66 -7.34 -3.48 -24.00
C GLY A 66 -7.62 -2.29 -23.10
N VAL A 67 -7.76 -2.50 -21.80
CA VAL A 67 -7.88 -1.41 -20.81
C VAL A 67 -6.56 -0.63 -20.73
N GLY A 68 -6.63 0.68 -20.55
CA GLY A 68 -5.47 1.56 -20.45
C GLY A 68 -4.52 1.19 -19.31
N ILE A 69 -3.22 1.26 -19.58
CA ILE A 69 -2.17 0.92 -18.60
C ILE A 69 -2.28 1.81 -17.35
N ASP A 70 -2.59 3.09 -17.53
CA ASP A 70 -2.77 4.08 -16.47
C ASP A 70 -3.98 3.74 -15.59
N GLU A 71 -5.09 3.32 -16.19
CA GLU A 71 -6.29 2.89 -15.45
C GLU A 71 -6.03 1.62 -14.65
N ILE A 72 -5.33 0.63 -15.23
CA ILE A 72 -4.96 -0.61 -14.55
C ILE A 72 -4.00 -0.31 -13.40
N ALA A 73 -3.00 0.56 -13.61
CA ALA A 73 -2.03 0.95 -12.58
C ALA A 73 -2.72 1.63 -11.39
N CYS A 74 -3.66 2.53 -11.66
CA CYS A 74 -4.48 3.19 -10.65
C CYS A 74 -5.33 2.19 -9.87
N ALA A 75 -6.12 1.36 -10.57
CA ALA A 75 -7.01 0.38 -9.97
C ALA A 75 -6.28 -0.64 -9.10
N ALA A 76 -5.12 -1.13 -9.55
CA ALA A 76 -4.33 -2.10 -8.80
C ALA A 76 -3.76 -1.52 -7.48
N GLN A 77 -3.26 -0.28 -7.50
CA GLN A 77 -2.79 0.41 -6.31
C GLN A 77 -3.92 0.70 -5.32
N ARG A 78 -5.06 1.18 -5.83
CA ARG A 78 -6.27 1.39 -5.03
C ARG A 78 -6.72 0.10 -4.35
N THR A 79 -6.83 -0.99 -5.11
CA THR A 79 -7.26 -2.29 -4.58
C THR A 79 -6.39 -2.75 -3.42
N LEU A 80 -5.06 -2.59 -3.53
CA LEU A 80 -4.14 -2.92 -2.44
C LEU A 80 -4.35 -2.01 -1.22
N ALA A 81 -4.48 -0.71 -1.44
CA ALA A 81 -4.68 0.26 -0.37
C ALA A 81 -5.99 0.00 0.40
N GLU A 82 -7.10 -0.19 -0.31
CA GLU A 82 -8.40 -0.49 0.27
C GLU A 82 -8.40 -1.85 1.00
N ALA A 83 -7.76 -2.87 0.40
CA ALA A 83 -7.67 -4.20 1.01
C ALA A 83 -6.87 -4.19 2.31
N LEU A 84 -5.72 -3.49 2.34
CA LEU A 84 -4.92 -3.30 3.55
C LEU A 84 -5.70 -2.54 4.62
N SER A 85 -6.39 -1.46 4.23
CA SER A 85 -7.23 -0.67 5.14
C SER A 85 -8.34 -1.51 5.77
N LYS A 86 -9.01 -2.37 4.99
CA LYS A 86 -10.05 -3.27 5.49
C LYS A 86 -9.51 -4.28 6.51
N ILE A 87 -8.34 -4.86 6.26
CA ILE A 87 -7.67 -5.75 7.21
C ILE A 87 -7.32 -4.98 8.50
N ALA A 88 -6.75 -3.78 8.37
CA ALA A 88 -6.39 -2.93 9.51
C ALA A 88 -7.62 -2.56 10.36
N ILE A 89 -8.73 -2.18 9.72
CA ILE A 89 -10.00 -1.87 10.39
C ILE A 89 -10.54 -3.08 11.16
N ASN A 90 -10.58 -4.26 10.52
CA ASN A 90 -11.05 -5.48 11.17
C ASN A 90 -10.17 -5.84 12.37
N THR A 91 -8.86 -5.67 12.25
CA THR A 91 -7.92 -5.90 13.35
C THR A 91 -8.13 -4.87 14.46
N ALA A 92 -8.25 -3.59 14.13
CA ALA A 92 -8.51 -2.54 15.11
C ALA A 92 -9.81 -2.76 15.90
N LYS A 93 -10.86 -3.25 15.24
CA LYS A 93 -12.11 -3.67 15.91
C LYS A 93 -11.88 -4.79 16.91
N ALA A 94 -11.10 -5.81 16.53
CA ALA A 94 -10.79 -6.95 17.42
C ALA A 94 -9.99 -6.53 18.66
N TYR A 95 -9.13 -5.52 18.54
CA TYR A 95 -8.34 -4.95 19.65
C TYR A 95 -9.00 -3.76 20.34
N ASN A 96 -10.23 -3.41 19.97
CA ASN A 96 -10.99 -2.27 20.51
C ASN A 96 -10.18 -0.96 20.50
N THR A 97 -9.47 -0.69 19.41
CA THR A 97 -8.71 0.56 19.20
C THR A 97 -9.33 1.38 18.08
N LYS A 98 -9.19 2.70 18.19
CA LYS A 98 -9.60 3.67 17.16
C LYS A 98 -8.40 4.33 16.47
N ILE A 99 -7.19 3.86 16.77
CA ILE A 99 -5.96 4.43 16.23
C ILE A 99 -5.29 3.40 15.33
N ILE A 100 -4.97 3.80 14.10
CA ILE A 100 -4.23 3.00 13.12
C ILE A 100 -3.05 3.82 12.61
N GLY A 101 -1.83 3.31 12.87
CA GLY A 101 -0.59 3.89 12.39
C GLY A 101 -0.07 3.17 11.14
N VAL A 102 0.56 3.93 10.23
CA VAL A 102 1.19 3.40 9.03
C VAL A 102 2.68 3.69 8.99
N THR A 103 3.46 2.73 8.51
CA THR A 103 4.92 2.81 8.37
C THR A 103 5.39 1.86 7.26
N GLY A 104 6.62 2.01 6.82
CA GLY A 104 7.23 1.21 5.77
C GLY A 104 7.32 1.93 4.43
N GLY A 105 8.23 1.46 3.55
CA GLY A 105 8.56 2.11 2.28
C GLY A 105 7.39 2.27 1.32
N VAL A 106 6.33 1.44 1.42
CA VAL A 106 5.13 1.58 0.59
C VAL A 106 4.42 2.92 0.79
N PHE A 107 4.56 3.54 1.97
CA PHE A 107 3.92 4.82 2.30
C PHE A 107 4.71 6.06 1.79
N TYR A 108 5.78 5.86 1.02
CA TYR A 108 6.30 6.89 0.11
C TYR A 108 5.38 7.10 -1.10
N ASN A 109 4.60 6.09 -1.47
CA ASN A 109 3.61 6.21 -2.53
C ASN A 109 2.46 7.08 -2.05
N GLU A 110 2.33 8.27 -2.63
CA GLU A 110 1.34 9.28 -2.21
C GLU A 110 -0.09 8.84 -2.49
N TYR A 111 -0.31 8.15 -3.62
CA TYR A 111 -1.63 7.66 -3.99
C TYR A 111 -2.14 6.60 -3.01
N ILE A 112 -1.30 5.59 -2.69
CA ILE A 112 -1.64 4.57 -1.68
C ILE A 112 -1.88 5.21 -0.32
N SER A 113 -0.98 6.12 0.10
CA SER A 113 -1.10 6.83 1.39
C SER A 113 -2.40 7.63 1.50
N LYS A 114 -2.78 8.32 0.42
CA LYS A 114 -4.04 9.07 0.32
C LYS A 114 -5.25 8.15 0.46
N VAL A 115 -5.32 7.07 -0.33
CA VAL A 115 -6.45 6.12 -0.30
C VAL A 115 -6.57 5.47 1.08
N VAL A 116 -5.47 5.03 1.69
CA VAL A 116 -5.47 4.46 3.04
C VAL A 116 -5.99 5.46 4.06
N LYS A 117 -5.46 6.70 4.03
CA LYS A 117 -5.88 7.76 4.94
C LYS A 117 -7.38 8.06 4.82
N GLU A 118 -7.87 8.25 3.61
CA GLU A 118 -9.28 8.54 3.34
C GLU A 118 -10.18 7.38 3.79
N THR A 119 -9.81 6.15 3.46
CA THR A 119 -10.56 4.95 3.87
C THR A 119 -10.66 4.85 5.40
N LEU A 120 -9.55 5.01 6.11
CA LEU A 120 -9.51 4.90 7.57
C LEU A 120 -10.28 6.03 8.25
N THR A 121 -10.11 7.27 7.77
CA THR A 121 -10.80 8.45 8.37
C THR A 121 -12.30 8.42 8.13
N ASN A 122 -12.76 8.00 6.95
CA ASN A 122 -14.18 7.86 6.64
C ASN A 122 -14.86 6.78 7.50
N GLU A 123 -14.13 5.75 7.92
CA GLU A 123 -14.58 4.71 8.84
C GLU A 123 -14.44 5.10 10.32
N GLY A 124 -14.07 6.34 10.61
CA GLY A 124 -13.99 6.91 11.97
C GLY A 124 -12.77 6.48 12.76
N TYR A 125 -11.65 6.14 12.08
CA TYR A 125 -10.37 5.82 12.71
C TYR A 125 -9.42 7.02 12.68
N THR A 126 -8.62 7.17 13.72
CA THR A 126 -7.50 8.13 13.75
C THR A 126 -6.33 7.55 12.96
N TYR A 127 -5.99 8.20 11.86
CA TYR A 127 -4.84 7.85 11.04
C TYR A 127 -3.58 8.53 11.56
N ILE A 128 -2.52 7.76 11.78
CA ILE A 128 -1.20 8.25 12.20
C ILE A 128 -0.15 7.84 11.18
N GLN A 129 0.66 8.80 10.75
CA GLN A 129 1.82 8.58 9.88
C GLN A 129 3.03 9.38 10.39
N HIS A 130 4.20 9.02 9.90
CA HIS A 130 5.43 9.77 10.16
C HIS A 130 5.28 11.22 9.69
N LYS A 131 5.69 12.18 10.54
CA LYS A 131 5.68 13.62 10.24
C LYS A 131 7.07 14.25 10.22
N GLN A 132 7.96 13.79 11.09
CA GLN A 132 9.31 14.33 11.25
C GLN A 132 10.37 13.45 10.62
N THR A 133 10.03 12.20 10.35
CA THR A 133 10.91 11.20 9.75
C THR A 133 10.25 10.59 8.53
N CYS A 134 11.01 9.97 7.67
CA CYS A 134 10.47 9.21 6.56
C CYS A 134 9.81 7.90 7.02
N PRO A 135 8.83 7.35 6.29
CA PRO A 135 8.16 6.12 6.68
C PRO A 135 8.98 4.85 6.45
N GLY A 136 10.03 4.89 5.63
CA GLY A 136 10.86 3.75 5.26
C GLY A 136 12.15 3.64 6.04
N ASP A 137 13.09 2.84 5.53
CA ASP A 137 14.34 2.45 6.18
C ASP A 137 15.25 3.63 6.56
N GLY A 138 15.11 4.77 5.91
CA GLY A 138 15.86 5.99 6.23
C GLY A 138 15.70 6.50 7.67
N SER A 139 14.66 6.07 8.40
CA SER A 139 14.45 6.45 9.81
C SER A 139 14.80 5.36 10.82
N VAL A 140 15.32 4.21 10.39
CA VAL A 140 15.69 3.11 11.29
C VAL A 140 16.77 3.53 12.28
N SER A 141 17.81 4.22 11.81
CA SER A 141 18.90 4.71 12.67
C SER A 141 18.41 5.71 13.73
N MET A 142 17.47 6.58 13.39
CA MET A 142 16.87 7.50 14.34
C MET A 142 16.06 6.76 15.42
N GLY A 143 15.30 5.73 15.02
CA GLY A 143 14.59 4.88 15.97
C GLY A 143 15.54 4.13 16.91
N GLN A 144 16.66 3.62 16.40
CA GLN A 144 17.71 2.98 17.22
C GLN A 144 18.32 3.96 18.22
N CYS A 145 18.64 5.18 17.80
CA CYS A 145 19.15 6.23 18.70
C CYS A 145 18.13 6.59 19.78
N ALA A 146 16.86 6.72 19.44
CA ALA A 146 15.81 7.03 20.42
C ALA A 146 15.67 5.92 21.48
N ILE A 147 15.70 4.65 21.09
CA ILE A 147 15.65 3.51 22.01
C ILE A 147 16.92 3.45 22.89
N ALA A 148 18.09 3.67 22.30
CA ALA A 148 19.35 3.69 23.05
C ALA A 148 19.36 4.81 24.10
N GLY A 149 18.93 6.02 23.70
CA GLY A 149 18.84 7.16 24.61
C GLY A 149 17.85 6.95 25.75
N TRP A 150 16.75 6.26 25.52
CA TRP A 150 15.79 5.93 26.57
C TRP A 150 16.37 4.90 27.56
N LYS A 151 16.99 3.83 27.08
CA LYS A 151 17.61 2.80 27.94
C LYS A 151 18.78 3.30 28.80
N THR A 152 19.42 4.40 28.42
CA THR A 152 20.50 5.01 29.22
C THR A 152 19.99 5.93 30.33
N GLN A 153 18.72 6.18 30.43
CA GLN A 153 18.05 6.97 31.47
C GLN A 153 17.45 6.12 32.60
N GLU A 154 17.43 4.80 32.43
CA GLU A 154 17.11 3.80 33.45
C GLU A 154 18.37 3.36 34.19
#